data_f30d5791b6606421f5f6d30a16855cc8
#
_entry.id   f30d5791b6606421f5f6d30a16855cc8
#
_cell.length_a   1.000
_cell.length_b   1.000
_cell.length_c   1.000
_cell.angle_alpha   90.00
_cell.angle_beta   90.00
_cell.angle_gamma   90.00
#
_symmetry.space_group_name_H-M   'P 1'
#
loop_
_entity.id
_entity.type
_entity.pdbx_description
1 polymer ?
#
loop_
_entity_poly.entity_id
_entity_poly.type
_entity_poly.pdbx_seq_one_letter_code
_entity_poly.pdbx_strand_id
1 'polypeptide(L)'
;ETIIFSAGDSAVATTRLKALYENEVVARTPRTSFFNCLKNSAQQFYFRPKEDDAYLLAGYPWFKVRARDLFVALPGSTLSIDDPVRFEKIMHTAMPAMRAYMENGRFDAVIREIEHPDVFLWAIWAIQQYAKHEGVEKARELYGDFVKEVIDYIRDQKHPDMKLMENGLLFANGKDKAITWMNSTVNGKPVVTRSGYIVEFNALWYNALCFYTELM
;
A
#
# COMPACT_ATOMS: atom_id res chain seq x y z
N GLU A 1 -36.81 7.52 -16.48
CA GLU A 1 -35.89 7.75 -17.61
C GLU A 1 -34.46 7.67 -17.09
N THR A 2 -33.57 6.92 -17.76
CA THR A 2 -32.19 6.74 -17.34
C THR A 2 -31.28 7.47 -18.34
N ILE A 3 -30.41 8.36 -17.83
CA ILE A 3 -29.40 9.05 -18.62
C ILE A 3 -28.04 8.43 -18.27
N ILE A 4 -27.30 7.99 -19.29
CA ILE A 4 -25.98 7.36 -19.13
C ILE A 4 -24.93 8.28 -19.77
N PHE A 5 -23.94 8.68 -18.96
CA PHE A 5 -22.76 9.38 -19.42
C PHE A 5 -21.56 8.45 -19.41
N SER A 6 -20.76 8.50 -20.47
CA SER A 6 -19.53 7.75 -20.59
C SER A 6 -18.40 8.71 -20.95
N ALA A 7 -17.23 8.52 -20.35
CA ALA A 7 -15.99 9.21 -20.71
C ALA A 7 -14.92 8.16 -21.01
N GLY A 8 -14.19 8.34 -22.11
CA GLY A 8 -13.12 7.43 -22.55
C GLY A 8 -12.47 7.96 -23.81
N ASP A 9 -11.40 7.29 -24.23
CA ASP A 9 -10.58 7.69 -25.39
C ASP A 9 -11.25 7.42 -26.75
N SER A 10 -12.37 6.68 -26.75
CA SER A 10 -13.13 6.36 -27.96
C SER A 10 -14.63 6.41 -27.72
N ALA A 11 -15.39 6.77 -28.77
CA ALA A 11 -16.84 6.74 -28.72
C ALA A 11 -17.36 5.31 -28.58
N VAL A 12 -18.29 5.10 -27.65
CA VAL A 12 -18.95 3.81 -27.43
C VAL A 12 -20.36 3.84 -28.01
N ALA A 13 -20.73 2.80 -28.76
CA ALA A 13 -22.09 2.68 -29.32
C ALA A 13 -23.15 2.69 -28.21
N THR A 14 -24.28 3.36 -28.43
CA THR A 14 -25.38 3.52 -27.46
C THR A 14 -25.88 2.18 -26.90
N THR A 15 -25.96 1.15 -27.74
CA THR A 15 -26.35 -0.22 -27.34
C THR A 15 -25.37 -0.84 -26.37
N ARG A 16 -24.08 -0.57 -26.53
CA ARG A 16 -23.01 -1.05 -25.63
C ARG A 16 -23.01 -0.29 -24.31
N LEU A 17 -23.31 1.01 -24.30
CA LEU A 17 -23.42 1.82 -23.09
C LEU A 17 -24.47 1.28 -22.12
N LYS A 18 -25.62 0.87 -22.62
CA LYS A 18 -26.68 0.27 -21.78
C LYS A 18 -26.21 -1.02 -21.12
N ALA A 19 -25.62 -1.92 -21.90
CA ALA A 19 -25.07 -3.18 -21.38
C ALA A 19 -23.96 -2.96 -20.35
N LEU A 20 -23.05 -2.00 -20.59
CA LEU A 20 -22.00 -1.62 -19.63
C LEU A 20 -22.59 -1.09 -18.32
N TYR A 21 -23.63 -0.24 -18.41
CA TYR A 21 -24.32 0.26 -17.23
C TYR A 21 -25.01 -0.85 -16.44
N GLU A 22 -25.74 -1.74 -17.10
CA GLU A 22 -26.43 -2.87 -16.48
C GLU A 22 -25.43 -3.81 -15.78
N ASN A 23 -24.32 -4.13 -16.44
CA ASN A 23 -23.24 -4.93 -15.86
C ASN A 23 -22.63 -4.26 -14.62
N GLU A 24 -22.40 -2.95 -14.69
CA GLU A 24 -21.86 -2.18 -13.56
C GLU A 24 -22.84 -2.15 -12.37
N VAL A 25 -24.13 -1.99 -12.63
CA VAL A 25 -25.15 -2.02 -11.58
C VAL A 25 -25.22 -3.39 -10.90
N VAL A 26 -25.13 -4.48 -11.68
CA VAL A 26 -25.12 -5.86 -11.13
C VAL A 26 -23.83 -6.13 -10.34
N ALA A 27 -22.68 -5.63 -10.81
CA ALA A 27 -21.39 -5.83 -10.15
C ALA A 27 -21.27 -5.06 -8.82
N ARG A 28 -22.03 -3.98 -8.64
CA ARG A 28 -21.98 -3.16 -7.44
C ARG A 28 -22.69 -3.80 -6.25
N THR A 29 -22.07 -3.67 -5.08
CA THR A 29 -22.72 -4.03 -3.82
C THR A 29 -23.96 -3.12 -3.59
N PRO A 30 -25.15 -3.67 -3.35
CA PRO A 30 -26.34 -2.86 -3.06
C PRO A 30 -26.14 -1.99 -1.81
N ARG A 31 -26.52 -0.71 -1.89
CA ARG A 31 -26.38 0.26 -0.76
C ARG A 31 -27.51 0.11 0.27
N THR A 32 -27.71 -1.11 0.76
CA THR A 32 -28.80 -1.46 1.66
C THR A 32 -28.44 -1.39 3.15
N SER A 33 -27.14 -1.22 3.45
CA SER A 33 -26.62 -1.09 4.81
C SER A 33 -25.47 -0.14 4.86
N PHE A 34 -25.12 0.34 6.07
CA PHE A 34 -23.92 1.17 6.28
C PHE A 34 -22.64 0.45 5.84
N PHE A 35 -22.51 -0.83 6.16
CA PHE A 35 -21.39 -1.66 5.72
C PHE A 35 -21.27 -1.72 4.20
N ASN A 36 -22.37 -1.95 3.50
CA ASN A 36 -22.38 -1.97 2.04
C ASN A 36 -22.04 -0.61 1.43
N CYS A 37 -22.42 0.49 2.08
CA CYS A 37 -21.99 1.83 1.66
C CYS A 37 -20.48 2.01 1.82
N LEU A 38 -19.89 1.56 2.94
CA LEU A 38 -18.43 1.58 3.14
C LEU A 38 -17.69 0.72 2.12
N LYS A 39 -18.19 -0.48 1.84
CA LYS A 39 -17.64 -1.36 0.81
C LYS A 39 -17.61 -0.68 -0.57
N ASN A 40 -18.72 -0.05 -0.97
CA ASN A 40 -18.78 0.72 -2.22
C ASN A 40 -17.80 1.90 -2.22
N SER A 41 -17.65 2.59 -1.10
CA SER A 41 -16.70 3.71 -0.98
C SER A 41 -15.26 3.24 -1.10
N ALA A 42 -14.89 2.12 -0.46
CA ALA A 42 -13.57 1.52 -0.57
C ALA A 42 -13.24 1.15 -2.03
N GLN A 43 -14.22 0.61 -2.76
CA GLN A 43 -14.04 0.23 -4.17
C GLN A 43 -13.67 1.41 -5.08
N GLN A 44 -14.00 2.64 -4.72
CA GLN A 44 -13.66 3.83 -5.52
C GLN A 44 -12.17 4.18 -5.48
N PHE A 45 -11.41 3.67 -4.52
CA PHE A 45 -9.97 3.90 -4.40
C PHE A 45 -9.12 2.91 -5.20
N TYR A 46 -9.73 1.88 -5.80
CA TYR A 46 -8.99 0.96 -6.65
C TYR A 46 -8.70 1.59 -8.01
N PHE A 47 -7.45 1.47 -8.42
CA PHE A 47 -6.96 2.00 -9.68
C PHE A 47 -6.25 0.90 -10.47
N ARG A 48 -6.71 0.64 -11.68
CA ARG A 48 -6.19 -0.37 -12.62
C ARG A 48 -5.90 0.28 -13.96
N PRO A 49 -4.70 0.82 -14.18
CA PRO A 49 -4.34 1.42 -15.46
C PRO A 49 -4.14 0.38 -16.57
N LYS A 50 -3.77 -0.85 -16.19
CA LYS A 50 -3.60 -2.01 -17.07
C LYS A 50 -4.22 -3.25 -16.44
N GLU A 51 -4.35 -4.32 -17.21
CA GLU A 51 -5.01 -5.55 -16.77
C GLU A 51 -4.28 -6.21 -15.58
N ASP A 52 -2.95 -6.21 -15.60
CA ASP A 52 -2.12 -6.85 -14.58
C ASP A 52 -1.75 -5.95 -13.39
N ASP A 53 -1.97 -4.64 -13.52
CA ASP A 53 -1.63 -3.68 -12.47
C ASP A 53 -2.84 -3.39 -11.56
N ALA A 54 -2.61 -3.36 -10.26
CA ALA A 54 -3.62 -3.00 -9.27
C ALA A 54 -3.02 -2.11 -8.17
N TYR A 55 -3.69 -1.00 -7.87
CA TYR A 55 -3.25 -0.01 -6.89
C TYR A 55 -4.39 0.47 -6.01
N LEU A 56 -4.04 1.11 -4.88
CA LEU A 56 -4.94 1.94 -4.08
C LEU A 56 -4.52 3.41 -4.19
N LEU A 57 -5.47 4.27 -4.48
CA LEU A 57 -5.28 5.72 -4.43
C LEU A 57 -5.28 6.20 -2.97
N ALA A 58 -4.37 7.10 -2.63
CA ALA A 58 -4.33 7.71 -1.31
C ALA A 58 -5.51 8.67 -1.05
N GLY A 59 -6.13 9.19 -2.11
CA GLY A 59 -7.33 10.03 -2.03
C GLY A 59 -7.67 10.75 -3.33
N TYR A 60 -8.94 11.07 -3.50
CA TYR A 60 -9.48 11.77 -4.65
C TYR A 60 -9.48 13.29 -4.46
N PRO A 61 -9.30 14.03 -5.56
CA PRO A 61 -8.68 13.66 -6.83
C PRO A 61 -7.18 13.93 -6.85
N TRP A 62 -6.62 14.48 -5.76
CA TRP A 62 -5.30 15.10 -5.70
C TRP A 62 -4.18 14.12 -5.37
N PHE A 63 -4.47 13.14 -4.50
CA PHE A 63 -3.49 12.19 -4.04
C PHE A 63 -3.49 10.98 -4.97
N LYS A 64 -2.36 10.71 -5.57
CA LYS A 64 -2.13 9.56 -6.42
C LYS A 64 -1.90 8.31 -5.56
N VAL A 65 -1.19 7.33 -6.07
CA VAL A 65 -0.76 6.17 -5.28
C VAL A 65 0.45 6.58 -4.45
N ARG A 66 0.35 6.45 -3.13
CA ARG A 66 1.43 6.68 -2.18
C ARG A 66 1.69 5.39 -1.41
N ALA A 67 2.93 4.99 -1.30
CA ALA A 67 3.30 3.68 -0.75
C ALA A 67 2.81 3.46 0.69
N ARG A 68 2.98 4.45 1.58
CA ARG A 68 2.49 4.34 2.97
C ARG A 68 0.98 4.19 3.03
N ASP A 69 0.25 5.06 2.34
CA ASP A 69 -1.22 5.04 2.32
C ASP A 69 -1.73 3.72 1.73
N LEU A 70 -1.06 3.20 0.70
CA LEU A 70 -1.37 1.91 0.11
C LEU A 70 -1.29 0.79 1.15
N PHE A 71 -0.13 0.62 1.81
CA PHE A 71 0.05 -0.51 2.74
C PHE A 71 -0.79 -0.38 4.02
N VAL A 72 -0.96 0.84 4.53
CA VAL A 72 -1.81 1.08 5.71
C VAL A 72 -3.29 0.83 5.42
N ALA A 73 -3.77 1.24 4.25
CA ALA A 73 -5.18 1.07 3.87
C ALA A 73 -5.50 -0.33 3.30
N LEU A 74 -4.50 -1.05 2.79
CA LEU A 74 -4.68 -2.30 2.05
C LEU A 74 -5.49 -3.36 2.82
N PRO A 75 -5.17 -3.71 4.09
CA PRO A 75 -5.96 -4.70 4.81
C PRO A 75 -7.42 -4.27 5.01
N GLY A 76 -7.65 -3.00 5.37
CA GLY A 76 -8.99 -2.48 5.59
C GLY A 76 -9.84 -2.40 4.33
N SER A 77 -9.23 -2.12 3.18
CA SER A 77 -9.96 -1.99 1.90
C SER A 77 -10.13 -3.32 1.16
N THR A 78 -9.48 -4.40 1.59
CA THR A 78 -9.53 -5.71 0.95
C THR A 78 -9.96 -6.81 1.92
N LEU A 79 -9.15 -7.16 2.92
CA LEU A 79 -9.40 -8.27 3.84
C LEU A 79 -10.67 -8.05 4.67
N SER A 80 -10.90 -6.84 5.17
CA SER A 80 -12.12 -6.51 5.94
C SER A 80 -13.43 -6.64 5.17
N ILE A 81 -13.36 -6.77 3.84
CA ILE A 81 -14.51 -6.98 2.96
C ILE A 81 -14.47 -8.34 2.26
N ASP A 82 -13.62 -9.24 2.77
CA ASP A 82 -13.43 -10.61 2.29
C ASP A 82 -13.01 -10.69 0.81
N ASP A 83 -12.01 -9.87 0.43
CA ASP A 83 -11.44 -9.81 -0.92
C ASP A 83 -9.90 -10.00 -0.88
N PRO A 84 -9.40 -11.17 -0.44
CA PRO A 84 -7.96 -11.44 -0.38
C PRO A 84 -7.30 -11.47 -1.78
N VAL A 85 -8.06 -11.84 -2.81
CA VAL A 85 -7.56 -11.85 -4.20
C VAL A 85 -7.12 -10.44 -4.64
N ARG A 86 -7.84 -9.42 -4.22
CA ARG A 86 -7.46 -8.03 -4.52
C ARG A 86 -6.25 -7.59 -3.72
N PHE A 87 -6.13 -8.04 -2.47
CA PHE A 87 -4.91 -7.85 -1.68
C PHE A 87 -3.69 -8.40 -2.43
N GLU A 88 -3.78 -9.67 -2.87
CA GLU A 88 -2.71 -10.36 -3.59
C GLU A 88 -2.32 -9.63 -4.89
N LYS A 89 -3.29 -9.16 -5.66
CA LYS A 89 -3.02 -8.38 -6.89
C LYS A 89 -2.29 -7.07 -6.63
N ILE A 90 -2.69 -6.34 -5.59
CA ILE A 90 -2.03 -5.08 -5.22
C ILE A 90 -0.62 -5.35 -4.71
N MET A 91 -0.43 -6.38 -3.89
CA MET A 91 0.91 -6.78 -3.44
C MET A 91 1.79 -7.24 -4.60
N HIS A 92 1.23 -8.01 -5.55
CA HIS A 92 1.95 -8.42 -6.77
C HIS A 92 2.45 -7.23 -7.59
N THR A 93 1.72 -6.13 -7.60
CA THR A 93 2.13 -4.89 -8.25
C THR A 93 3.16 -4.10 -7.42
N ALA A 94 2.99 -4.03 -6.10
CA ALA A 94 3.82 -3.20 -5.23
C ALA A 94 5.20 -3.82 -4.91
N MET A 95 5.28 -5.14 -4.71
CA MET A 95 6.54 -5.80 -4.33
C MET A 95 7.67 -5.61 -5.36
N PRO A 96 7.46 -5.76 -6.69
CA PRO A 96 8.51 -5.49 -7.67
C PRO A 96 9.03 -4.05 -7.62
N ALA A 97 8.15 -3.06 -7.38
CA ALA A 97 8.56 -1.67 -7.22
C ALA A 97 9.44 -1.47 -5.98
N MET A 98 9.07 -2.08 -4.85
CA MET A 98 9.89 -2.05 -3.63
C MET A 98 11.24 -2.75 -3.81
N ARG A 99 11.27 -3.91 -4.46
CA ARG A 99 12.51 -4.63 -4.79
C ARG A 99 13.44 -3.77 -5.66
N ALA A 100 12.90 -3.15 -6.70
CA ALA A 100 13.67 -2.27 -7.56
C ALA A 100 14.28 -1.08 -6.82
N TYR A 101 13.58 -0.55 -5.81
CA TYR A 101 14.12 0.48 -4.95
C TYR A 101 15.21 -0.08 -4.01
N MET A 102 14.98 -1.21 -3.35
CA MET A 102 15.95 -1.83 -2.45
C MET A 102 17.26 -2.22 -3.15
N GLU A 103 17.18 -2.69 -4.39
CA GLU A 103 18.32 -3.14 -5.17
C GLU A 103 19.12 -1.99 -5.77
N ASN A 104 18.43 -1.01 -6.36
CA ASN A 104 19.04 -0.03 -7.25
C ASN A 104 18.68 1.43 -6.92
N GLY A 105 17.88 1.69 -5.89
CA GLY A 105 17.35 3.02 -5.60
C GLY A 105 16.37 3.54 -6.67
N ARG A 106 15.80 2.65 -7.50
CA ARG A 106 14.93 3.03 -8.61
C ARG A 106 13.53 3.35 -8.10
N PHE A 107 13.08 4.57 -8.38
CA PHE A 107 11.72 5.01 -8.09
C PHE A 107 10.71 4.41 -9.06
N ASP A 108 9.52 4.10 -8.54
CA ASP A 108 8.41 3.65 -9.37
C ASP A 108 7.70 4.85 -10.03
N ALA A 109 7.15 4.65 -11.22
CA ALA A 109 6.48 5.72 -11.96
C ALA A 109 5.08 6.05 -11.40
N VAL A 110 4.44 5.10 -10.71
CA VAL A 110 3.07 5.21 -10.20
C VAL A 110 3.06 5.33 -8.67
N ILE A 111 3.78 4.44 -7.96
CA ILE A 111 3.86 4.40 -6.50
C ILE A 111 4.86 5.45 -6.02
N ARG A 112 4.36 6.52 -5.43
CA ARG A 112 5.18 7.62 -4.88
C ARG A 112 5.60 7.34 -3.45
N GLU A 113 6.65 8.02 -3.03
CA GLU A 113 7.16 8.00 -1.64
C GLU A 113 7.57 6.58 -1.19
N ILE A 114 8.01 5.75 -2.12
CA ILE A 114 8.46 4.38 -1.86
C ILE A 114 9.76 4.37 -1.04
N GLU A 115 10.53 5.46 -1.12
CA GLU A 115 11.79 5.69 -0.43
C GLU A 115 11.63 6.02 1.06
N HIS A 116 10.43 6.24 1.56
CA HIS A 116 10.23 6.53 2.98
C HIS A 116 10.51 5.28 3.83
N PRO A 117 11.30 5.38 4.89
CA PRO A 117 11.80 4.22 5.62
C PRO A 117 10.69 3.39 6.29
N ASP A 118 9.61 4.01 6.75
CA ASP A 118 8.49 3.31 7.38
C ASP A 118 7.63 2.50 6.39
N VAL A 119 7.72 2.79 5.09
CA VAL A 119 6.98 2.07 4.04
C VAL A 119 7.32 0.58 4.05
N PHE A 120 8.59 0.22 4.26
CA PHE A 120 9.05 -1.16 4.33
C PHE A 120 8.43 -1.90 5.52
N LEU A 121 8.31 -1.22 6.64
CA LEU A 121 7.71 -1.76 7.87
C LEU A 121 6.18 -1.90 7.73
N TRP A 122 5.52 -0.93 7.10
CA TRP A 122 4.10 -1.02 6.79
C TRP A 122 3.76 -2.13 5.79
N ALA A 123 4.63 -2.41 4.84
CA ALA A 123 4.46 -3.54 3.93
C ALA A 123 4.48 -4.87 4.70
N ILE A 124 5.41 -5.08 5.64
CA ILE A 124 5.44 -6.25 6.51
C ILE A 124 4.18 -6.33 7.38
N TRP A 125 3.74 -5.20 7.95
CA TRP A 125 2.51 -5.16 8.73
C TRP A 125 1.28 -5.55 7.90
N ALA A 126 1.17 -5.09 6.66
CA ALA A 126 0.08 -5.48 5.76
C ALA A 126 0.08 -6.99 5.50
N ILE A 127 1.24 -7.59 5.25
CA ILE A 127 1.41 -9.03 5.07
C ILE A 127 1.03 -9.80 6.37
N GLN A 128 1.36 -9.27 7.53
CA GLN A 128 0.93 -9.84 8.82
C GLN A 128 -0.61 -9.86 8.94
N GLN A 129 -1.30 -8.80 8.49
CA GLN A 129 -2.77 -8.81 8.47
C GLN A 129 -3.31 -9.87 7.50
N TYR A 130 -2.64 -10.05 6.35
CA TYR A 130 -2.97 -11.12 5.41
C TYR A 130 -2.77 -12.51 6.05
N ALA A 131 -1.67 -12.73 6.76
CA ALA A 131 -1.41 -13.97 7.48
C ALA A 131 -2.48 -14.29 8.54
N LYS A 132 -2.99 -13.27 9.23
CA LYS A 132 -4.11 -13.41 10.18
C LYS A 132 -5.42 -13.78 9.51
N HIS A 133 -5.64 -13.37 8.27
CA HIS A 133 -6.87 -13.62 7.50
C HIS A 133 -6.83 -14.96 6.76
N GLU A 134 -5.76 -15.22 6.02
CA GLU A 134 -5.61 -16.35 5.11
C GLU A 134 -4.76 -17.51 5.68
N GLY A 135 -4.11 -17.29 6.80
CA GLY A 135 -3.21 -18.25 7.45
C GLY A 135 -1.73 -17.97 7.17
N VAL A 136 -0.89 -18.35 8.15
CA VAL A 136 0.56 -18.11 8.12
C VAL A 136 1.25 -18.87 6.99
N GLU A 137 0.81 -20.11 6.72
CA GLU A 137 1.40 -20.96 5.67
C GLU A 137 1.26 -20.32 4.28
N LYS A 138 0.06 -19.83 3.96
CA LYS A 138 -0.19 -19.15 2.69
C LYS A 138 0.58 -17.83 2.59
N ALA A 139 0.65 -17.09 3.68
CA ALA A 139 1.45 -15.86 3.73
C ALA A 139 2.95 -16.14 3.55
N ARG A 140 3.46 -17.23 4.14
CA ARG A 140 4.85 -17.67 3.95
C ARG A 140 5.15 -17.99 2.50
N GLU A 141 4.28 -18.78 1.85
CA GLU A 141 4.43 -19.17 0.46
C GLU A 141 4.49 -17.95 -0.49
N LEU A 142 3.58 -16.98 -0.29
CA LEU A 142 3.46 -15.82 -1.19
C LEU A 142 4.45 -14.69 -0.88
N TYR A 143 4.79 -14.50 0.40
CA TYR A 143 5.46 -13.28 0.85
C TYR A 143 6.70 -13.52 1.73
N GLY A 144 7.02 -14.77 2.09
CA GLY A 144 8.12 -15.09 3.00
C GLY A 144 9.45 -14.53 2.51
N ASP A 145 9.79 -14.75 1.25
CA ASP A 145 11.01 -14.23 0.65
C ASP A 145 11.05 -12.69 0.68
N PHE A 146 9.95 -12.04 0.34
CA PHE A 146 9.87 -10.58 0.36
C PHE A 146 10.04 -10.00 1.78
N VAL A 147 9.41 -10.61 2.78
CA VAL A 147 9.59 -10.19 4.18
C VAL A 147 11.05 -10.34 4.60
N LYS A 148 11.67 -11.46 4.24
CA LYS A 148 13.10 -11.69 4.51
C LYS A 148 13.99 -10.65 3.83
N GLU A 149 13.75 -10.36 2.55
CA GLU A 149 14.48 -9.34 1.78
C GLU A 149 14.42 -7.96 2.45
N VAL A 150 13.23 -7.57 2.95
CA VAL A 150 13.05 -6.30 3.66
C VAL A 150 13.80 -6.29 5.00
N ILE A 151 13.71 -7.37 5.79
CA ILE A 151 14.46 -7.50 7.05
C ILE A 151 15.97 -7.42 6.81
N ASP A 152 16.46 -8.15 5.81
CA ASP A 152 17.88 -8.13 5.43
C ASP A 152 18.32 -6.74 4.94
N TYR A 153 17.51 -6.06 4.14
CA TYR A 153 17.76 -4.70 3.68
C TYR A 153 17.94 -3.70 4.83
N ILE A 154 17.09 -3.81 5.85
CA ILE A 154 17.18 -2.96 7.06
C ILE A 154 18.39 -3.36 7.91
N ARG A 155 18.59 -4.65 8.17
CA ARG A 155 19.71 -5.18 8.97
C ARG A 155 21.07 -4.80 8.36
N ASP A 156 21.19 -4.92 7.04
CA ASP A 156 22.41 -4.63 6.31
C ASP A 156 22.62 -3.10 6.11
N GLN A 157 21.77 -2.27 6.72
CA GLN A 157 21.85 -0.80 6.72
C GLN A 157 21.89 -0.18 5.32
N LYS A 158 21.17 -0.76 4.39
CA LYS A 158 21.12 -0.31 2.98
C LYS A 158 20.24 0.91 2.75
N HIS A 159 19.32 1.20 3.69
CA HIS A 159 18.43 2.35 3.56
C HIS A 159 19.16 3.67 3.88
N PRO A 160 19.10 4.71 3.03
CA PRO A 160 19.88 5.94 3.22
C PRO A 160 19.45 6.76 4.45
N ASP A 161 18.17 6.72 4.80
CA ASP A 161 17.57 7.57 5.84
C ASP A 161 17.19 6.77 7.12
N MET A 162 17.61 5.50 7.23
CA MET A 162 17.33 4.67 8.41
C MET A 162 18.51 3.74 8.71
N LYS A 163 18.86 3.60 9.98
CA LYS A 163 19.95 2.74 10.45
C LYS A 163 19.51 1.90 11.64
N LEU A 164 19.91 0.63 11.64
CA LEU A 164 19.81 -0.24 12.80
C LEU A 164 21.02 0.04 13.71
N MET A 165 20.76 0.44 14.95
CA MET A 165 21.77 0.77 15.94
C MET A 165 22.14 -0.45 16.78
N GLU A 166 23.29 -0.41 17.49
CA GLU A 166 23.78 -1.50 18.33
C GLU A 166 22.79 -1.92 19.43
N ASN A 167 21.94 -1.01 19.89
CA ASN A 167 20.88 -1.28 20.86
C ASN A 167 19.64 -1.97 20.26
N GLY A 168 19.68 -2.33 18.97
CA GLY A 168 18.58 -2.99 18.26
C GLY A 168 17.45 -2.07 17.79
N LEU A 169 17.56 -0.75 18.03
CA LEU A 169 16.55 0.23 17.61
C LEU A 169 16.90 0.85 16.26
N LEU A 170 15.87 1.28 15.54
CA LEU A 170 16.00 2.02 14.30
C LEU A 170 16.15 3.52 14.58
N PHE A 171 17.21 4.10 14.06
CA PHE A 171 17.43 5.53 14.02
C PHE A 171 17.09 6.05 12.61
N ALA A 172 16.22 7.05 12.53
CA ALA A 172 15.82 7.66 11.26
C ALA A 172 16.36 9.08 11.12
N ASN A 173 16.83 9.44 9.92
CA ASN A 173 17.39 10.75 9.60
C ASN A 173 16.39 11.58 8.78
N GLY A 174 15.45 12.22 9.47
CA GLY A 174 14.46 13.13 8.88
C GLY A 174 14.71 14.60 9.13
N LYS A 175 15.99 14.99 9.37
CA LYS A 175 16.34 16.39 9.68
C LYS A 175 15.93 17.35 8.56
N ASP A 176 16.20 16.98 7.32
CA ASP A 176 15.97 17.81 6.14
C ASP A 176 14.92 17.21 5.19
N LYS A 177 14.33 16.09 5.55
CA LYS A 177 13.35 15.34 4.74
C LYS A 177 12.13 14.99 5.55
N ALA A 178 10.97 15.05 4.92
CA ALA A 178 9.70 14.59 5.51
C ALA A 178 9.55 13.06 5.27
N ILE A 179 10.11 12.25 6.16
CA ILE A 179 10.23 10.79 6.01
C ILE A 179 9.16 9.97 6.74
N THR A 180 8.20 10.62 7.39
CA THR A 180 7.12 9.96 8.15
C THR A 180 5.75 10.34 7.60
N TRP A 181 4.69 9.88 8.26
CA TRP A 181 3.32 10.30 7.97
C TRP A 181 3.11 11.83 8.19
N MET A 182 3.94 12.48 9.02
CA MET A 182 3.99 13.92 9.17
C MET A 182 4.83 14.54 8.04
N ASN A 183 4.35 14.46 6.81
CA ASN A 183 5.12 14.77 5.60
C ASN A 183 4.82 16.13 4.97
N SER A 184 4.13 17.02 5.67
CA SER A 184 3.91 18.39 5.19
C SER A 184 5.23 19.15 5.11
N THR A 185 5.41 19.89 4.02
CA THR A 185 6.61 20.70 3.77
C THR A 185 6.26 22.14 3.44
N VAL A 186 7.14 23.06 3.84
CA VAL A 186 7.12 24.47 3.43
C VAL A 186 8.46 24.82 2.84
N ASN A 187 8.49 25.33 1.62
CA ASN A 187 9.71 25.63 0.86
C ASN A 187 10.69 24.43 0.81
N GLY A 188 10.15 23.21 0.63
CA GLY A 188 10.93 21.97 0.55
C GLY A 188 11.47 21.44 1.90
N LYS A 189 11.19 22.12 3.01
CA LYS A 189 11.59 21.67 4.36
C LYS A 189 10.41 21.10 5.13
N PRO A 190 10.59 20.04 5.93
CA PRO A 190 9.54 19.48 6.75
C PRO A 190 9.04 20.53 7.78
N VAL A 191 7.73 20.65 7.90
CA VAL A 191 7.07 21.46 8.93
C VAL A 191 7.35 20.89 10.31
N VAL A 192 7.33 19.58 10.43
CA VAL A 192 7.69 18.83 11.65
C VAL A 192 8.91 17.99 11.34
N THR A 193 10.04 18.35 11.93
CA THR A 193 11.27 17.56 11.82
C THR A 193 11.13 16.30 12.67
N ARG A 194 11.21 15.13 12.02
CA ARG A 194 11.16 13.81 12.65
C ARG A 194 12.49 13.09 12.42
N SER A 195 13.35 13.08 13.44
CA SER A 195 14.67 12.44 13.37
C SER A 195 15.00 11.78 14.70
N GLY A 196 15.78 10.72 14.68
CA GLY A 196 16.16 9.98 15.88
C GLY A 196 15.40 8.65 16.03
N TYR A 197 15.19 8.21 17.25
CA TYR A 197 14.44 6.99 17.57
C TYR A 197 12.94 7.29 17.55
N ILE A 198 12.35 7.14 16.37
CA ILE A 198 10.93 7.42 16.17
C ILE A 198 10.10 6.25 16.72
N VAL A 199 9.11 6.55 17.57
CA VAL A 199 8.33 5.53 18.31
C VAL A 199 7.63 4.56 17.37
N GLU A 200 6.90 5.06 16.37
CA GLU A 200 6.17 4.21 15.43
C GLU A 200 7.10 3.35 14.57
N PHE A 201 8.29 3.83 14.20
CA PHE A 201 9.26 3.02 13.46
C PHE A 201 9.76 1.85 14.30
N ASN A 202 10.06 2.10 15.57
CA ASN A 202 10.55 1.07 16.47
C ASN A 202 9.46 0.09 16.90
N ALA A 203 8.21 0.55 17.03
CA ALA A 203 7.08 -0.33 17.27
C ALA A 203 6.82 -1.26 16.07
N LEU A 204 6.84 -0.72 14.84
CA LEU A 204 6.70 -1.51 13.61
C LEU A 204 7.88 -2.47 13.40
N TRP A 205 9.11 -2.03 13.73
CA TRP A 205 10.31 -2.87 13.64
C TRP A 205 10.23 -4.07 14.59
N TYR A 206 9.89 -3.82 15.85
CA TYR A 206 9.68 -4.90 16.81
C TYR A 206 8.60 -5.88 16.34
N ASN A 207 7.47 -5.35 15.87
CA ASN A 207 6.40 -6.18 15.30
C ASN A 207 6.87 -6.96 14.07
N ALA A 208 7.66 -6.36 13.19
CA ALA A 208 8.20 -7.02 12.01
C ALA A 208 9.11 -8.19 12.37
N LEU A 209 9.98 -8.03 13.38
CA LEU A 209 10.85 -9.11 13.88
C LEU A 209 10.05 -10.25 14.50
N CYS A 210 9.04 -9.94 15.32
CA CYS A 210 8.15 -10.95 15.89
C CYS A 210 7.41 -11.73 14.80
N PHE A 211 6.85 -11.01 13.84
CA PHE A 211 6.14 -11.65 12.72
C PHE A 211 7.08 -12.47 11.82
N TYR A 212 8.30 -12.01 11.60
CA TYR A 212 9.29 -12.76 10.83
C TYR A 212 9.60 -14.13 11.50
N THR A 213 9.74 -14.17 12.82
CA THR A 213 9.94 -15.43 13.55
C THR A 213 8.72 -16.36 13.52
N GLU A 214 7.52 -15.81 13.44
CA GLU A 214 6.28 -16.58 13.26
C GLU A 214 6.14 -17.11 11.83
N LEU A 215 6.55 -16.30 10.85
CA LEU A 215 6.41 -16.60 9.43
C LEU A 215 7.40 -17.66 8.96
N MET A 216 8.65 -17.68 9.49
CA MET A 216 9.73 -18.60 9.07
C MET A 216 9.79 -19.86 9.89
#